data_749491a0569f7cb5b902f958f07e6f73
#
_entry.id   749491a0569f7cb5b902f958f07e6f73
#
_cell.length_a   1.000
_cell.length_b   1.000
_cell.length_c   1.000
_cell.angle_alpha   90.00
_cell.angle_beta   90.00
_cell.angle_gamma   90.00
#
_symmetry.space_group_name_H-M   'P 1'
#
loop_
_entity.id
_entity.type
_entity.pdbx_description
1 polymer ?
#
loop_
_entity_poly.entity_id
_entity_poly.type
_entity_poly.pdbx_seq_one_letter_code
_entity_poly.pdbx_strand_id
1 'polypeptide(L)'
;MKHKQLLIRNAVPVLSWRKAALTDLLTIVEYIADDNPDAAQELKDEIEARASGLVRHPQMYKQGRIAGTREMVVKSNYIVVYAEDYATVYILRVLHAAQQWP
;
A
#
# COMPACT_ATOMS: atom_id res chain seq x y z
N MET A 1 -12.34 5.56 -31.57
CA MET A 1 -11.97 4.16 -31.37
C MET A 1 -10.53 4.02 -30.96
N LYS A 2 -9.62 4.39 -31.83
CA LYS A 2 -8.20 4.33 -31.50
C LYS A 2 -7.85 5.21 -30.30
N HIS A 3 -8.52 6.34 -30.17
CA HIS A 3 -8.32 7.23 -29.03
C HIS A 3 -8.63 6.57 -27.71
N LYS A 4 -9.74 5.83 -27.64
CA LYS A 4 -10.09 5.15 -26.38
C LYS A 4 -9.07 4.13 -25.99
N GLN A 5 -8.55 3.37 -26.95
CA GLN A 5 -7.52 2.37 -26.68
C GLN A 5 -6.23 3.01 -26.18
N LEU A 6 -5.84 4.12 -26.81
CA LEU A 6 -4.64 4.83 -26.37
C LEU A 6 -4.80 5.39 -24.97
N LEU A 7 -5.96 5.98 -24.68
CA LEU A 7 -6.23 6.51 -23.34
C LEU A 7 -6.20 5.42 -22.28
N ILE A 8 -6.81 4.27 -22.58
CA ILE A 8 -6.83 3.15 -21.65
C ILE A 8 -5.41 2.64 -21.38
N ARG A 9 -4.60 2.49 -22.42
CA ARG A 9 -3.24 2.01 -22.27
C ARG A 9 -2.36 2.95 -21.49
N ASN A 10 -2.64 4.25 -21.56
CA ASN A 10 -1.87 5.26 -20.88
C ASN A 10 -2.45 5.64 -19.52
N ALA A 11 -3.59 5.08 -19.17
CA ALA A 11 -4.22 5.38 -17.91
C ALA A 11 -3.42 4.81 -16.76
N VAL A 12 -3.25 5.60 -15.71
CA VAL A 12 -2.63 5.15 -14.46
C VAL A 12 -3.67 4.32 -13.71
N PRO A 13 -3.29 3.18 -13.11
CA PRO A 13 -4.22 2.41 -12.30
C PRO A 13 -4.80 3.23 -11.15
N VAL A 14 -5.98 2.85 -10.73
CA VAL A 14 -6.63 3.44 -9.56
C VAL A 14 -6.07 2.78 -8.31
N LEU A 15 -5.85 3.57 -7.27
CA LEU A 15 -5.45 3.04 -5.97
C LEU A 15 -6.70 2.71 -5.15
N SER A 16 -6.77 1.52 -4.60
CA SER A 16 -7.89 1.07 -3.79
C SER A 16 -7.40 0.51 -2.47
N TRP A 17 -7.76 1.15 -1.38
CA TRP A 17 -7.46 0.66 -0.04
C TRP A 17 -8.56 -0.30 0.40
N ARG A 18 -8.19 -1.54 0.68
CA ARG A 18 -9.13 -2.50 1.26
C ARG A 18 -9.44 -2.11 2.70
N LYS A 19 -10.63 -2.47 3.15
CA LYS A 19 -11.06 -2.16 4.50
C LYS A 19 -10.09 -2.68 5.56
N ALA A 20 -9.58 -3.90 5.37
CA ALA A 20 -8.61 -4.48 6.30
C ALA A 20 -7.34 -3.65 6.40
N ALA A 21 -6.86 -3.11 5.28
CA ALA A 21 -5.67 -2.28 5.26
C ALA A 21 -5.91 -0.94 5.97
N LEU A 22 -7.07 -0.34 5.77
CA LEU A 22 -7.43 0.89 6.48
C LEU A 22 -7.50 0.65 7.99
N THR A 23 -8.08 -0.46 8.39
CA THR A 23 -8.15 -0.84 9.81
C THR A 23 -6.75 -1.06 10.37
N ASP A 24 -5.88 -1.75 9.63
CA ASP A 24 -4.49 -1.96 10.05
C ASP A 24 -3.78 -0.62 10.27
N LEU A 25 -3.88 0.28 9.31
CA LEU A 25 -3.21 1.57 9.39
C LEU A 25 -3.69 2.37 10.59
N LEU A 26 -4.99 2.41 10.80
CA LEU A 26 -5.58 3.13 11.91
C LEU A 26 -5.12 2.56 13.26
N THR A 27 -5.09 1.24 13.38
CA THR A 27 -4.65 0.56 14.60
C THR A 27 -3.19 0.90 14.91
N ILE A 28 -2.31 0.85 13.90
CA ILE A 28 -0.89 1.18 14.06
C ILE A 28 -0.73 2.63 14.48
N VAL A 29 -1.42 3.54 13.80
CA VAL A 29 -1.31 4.98 14.06
C VAL A 29 -1.81 5.32 15.47
N GLU A 30 -2.92 4.76 15.88
CA GLU A 30 -3.47 4.99 17.21
C GLU A 30 -2.54 4.48 18.30
N TYR A 31 -1.94 3.32 18.09
CA TYR A 31 -0.98 2.77 19.06
C TYR A 31 0.23 3.68 19.26
N ILE A 32 0.80 4.18 18.16
CA ILE A 32 1.96 5.07 18.22
C ILE A 32 1.56 6.43 18.82
N ALA A 33 0.38 6.93 18.47
CA ALA A 33 -0.09 8.23 18.92
C ALA A 33 -0.25 8.33 20.44
N ASP A 34 -0.47 7.21 21.12
CA ASP A 34 -0.55 7.20 22.57
C ASP A 34 0.73 7.73 23.21
N ASP A 35 1.90 7.43 22.62
CA ASP A 35 3.18 7.92 23.13
C ASP A 35 3.70 9.12 22.36
N ASN A 36 3.46 9.18 21.06
CA ASN A 36 4.07 10.20 20.20
C ASN A 36 3.18 10.53 19.01
N PRO A 37 2.27 11.51 19.17
CA PRO A 37 1.35 11.88 18.09
C PRO A 37 2.05 12.33 16.81
N ASP A 38 3.19 13.02 16.93
CA ASP A 38 3.91 13.50 15.75
C ASP A 38 4.49 12.35 14.95
N ALA A 39 5.08 11.37 15.63
CA ALA A 39 5.61 10.18 14.97
C ALA A 39 4.49 9.37 14.31
N ALA A 40 3.33 9.30 14.93
CA ALA A 40 2.17 8.63 14.36
C ALA A 40 1.74 9.30 13.05
N GLN A 41 1.68 10.63 13.05
CA GLN A 41 1.28 11.37 11.86
C GLN A 41 2.32 11.21 10.73
N GLU A 42 3.61 11.28 11.08
CA GLU A 42 4.67 11.09 10.08
C GLU A 42 4.58 9.72 9.42
N LEU A 43 4.36 8.66 10.21
CA LEU A 43 4.25 7.31 9.66
C LEU A 43 3.03 7.18 8.75
N LYS A 44 1.90 7.72 9.19
CA LYS A 44 0.68 7.70 8.39
C LYS A 44 0.91 8.38 7.04
N ASP A 45 1.49 9.57 7.08
CA ASP A 45 1.76 10.35 5.87
C ASP A 45 2.70 9.60 4.93
N GLU A 46 3.74 8.99 5.47
CA GLU A 46 4.69 8.25 4.66
C GLU A 46 4.08 7.01 4.03
N ILE A 47 3.31 6.24 4.79
CA ILE A 47 2.64 5.05 4.25
C ILE A 47 1.69 5.46 3.13
N GLU A 48 0.90 6.51 3.35
CA GLU A 48 -0.05 6.99 2.35
C GLU A 48 0.66 7.49 1.09
N ALA A 49 1.73 8.25 1.25
CA ALA A 49 2.50 8.76 0.12
C ALA A 49 3.15 7.63 -0.68
N ARG A 50 3.77 6.67 0.02
CA ARG A 50 4.42 5.53 -0.63
C ARG A 50 3.41 4.63 -1.34
N ALA A 51 2.25 4.40 -0.73
CA ALA A 51 1.18 3.63 -1.36
C ALA A 51 0.66 4.32 -2.63
N SER A 52 0.50 5.63 -2.58
CA SER A 52 0.06 6.40 -3.75
C SER A 52 1.04 6.29 -4.91
N GLY A 53 2.33 6.17 -4.61
CA GLY A 53 3.36 5.99 -5.64
C GLY A 53 3.30 4.67 -6.38
N LEU A 54 2.66 3.66 -5.80
CA LEU A 54 2.58 2.33 -6.40
C LEU A 54 1.80 2.30 -7.72
N VAL A 55 0.90 3.25 -7.93
CA VAL A 55 0.12 3.29 -9.18
C VAL A 55 1.00 3.56 -10.40
N ARG A 56 2.18 4.16 -10.20
CA ARG A 56 3.11 4.44 -11.30
C ARG A 56 4.08 3.31 -11.55
N HIS A 57 4.43 2.54 -10.51
CA HIS A 57 5.41 1.47 -10.58
C HIS A 57 4.96 0.29 -9.74
N PRO A 58 3.83 -0.35 -10.08
CA PRO A 58 3.27 -1.39 -9.21
C PRO A 58 4.14 -2.64 -9.15
N GLN A 59 5.03 -2.86 -10.11
CA GLN A 59 5.89 -4.04 -10.13
C GLN A 59 7.28 -3.81 -9.55
N MET A 60 7.51 -2.64 -8.97
CA MET A 60 8.84 -2.28 -8.47
C MET A 60 9.27 -3.13 -7.27
N TYR A 61 8.33 -3.56 -6.46
CA TYR A 61 8.63 -4.29 -5.23
C TYR A 61 8.55 -5.79 -5.45
N LYS A 62 9.23 -6.53 -4.57
CA LYS A 62 9.33 -7.98 -4.69
C LYS A 62 8.00 -8.67 -4.44
N GLN A 63 7.91 -9.89 -4.93
CA GLN A 63 6.75 -10.74 -4.68
C GLN A 63 6.59 -11.02 -3.19
N GLY A 64 5.34 -11.02 -2.74
CA GLY A 64 5.01 -11.25 -1.36
C GLY A 64 4.95 -12.74 -1.01
N ARG A 65 4.71 -13.00 0.27
CA ARG A 65 4.59 -14.35 0.80
C ARG A 65 3.36 -15.08 0.27
N ILE A 66 2.32 -14.33 -0.07
CA ILE A 66 1.13 -14.90 -0.70
C ILE A 66 1.22 -14.69 -2.21
N ALA A 67 0.92 -15.74 -2.97
CA ALA A 67 0.94 -15.66 -4.43
C ALA A 67 0.03 -14.54 -4.92
N GLY A 68 0.52 -13.80 -5.91
CA GLY A 68 -0.23 -12.67 -6.48
C GLY A 68 -0.11 -11.38 -5.70
N THR A 69 0.65 -11.36 -4.61
CA THR A 69 0.88 -10.14 -3.84
C THR A 69 2.31 -9.66 -3.95
N ARG A 70 2.52 -8.40 -3.57
CA ARG A 70 3.85 -7.81 -3.42
C ARG A 70 3.92 -7.12 -2.06
N GLU A 71 5.14 -6.92 -1.58
CA GLU A 71 5.39 -6.32 -0.27
C GLU A 71 6.35 -5.14 -0.39
N MET A 72 5.90 -3.98 0.08
CA MET A 72 6.70 -2.77 0.12
C MET A 72 7.03 -2.45 1.57
N VAL A 73 8.34 -2.43 1.89
CA VAL A 73 8.78 -2.09 3.24
C VAL A 73 8.82 -0.57 3.39
N VAL A 74 8.26 -0.08 4.50
CA VAL A 74 8.24 1.34 4.84
C VAL A 74 8.91 1.51 6.19
N LYS A 75 9.89 2.42 6.28
CA LYS A 75 10.65 2.71 7.51
C LYS A 75 11.22 1.46 8.18
N SER A 76 11.58 0.46 7.41
CA SER A 76 12.12 -0.83 7.83
C SER A 76 11.25 -1.67 8.77
N ASN A 77 10.24 -1.09 9.39
CA ASN A 77 9.41 -1.78 10.40
C ASN A 77 8.01 -2.12 9.93
N TYR A 78 7.57 -1.58 8.81
CA TYR A 78 6.20 -1.77 8.34
C TYR A 78 6.21 -2.30 6.91
N ILE A 79 5.20 -3.11 6.60
CA ILE A 79 5.08 -3.74 5.30
C ILE A 79 3.69 -3.43 4.76
N VAL A 80 3.66 -2.85 3.56
CA VAL A 80 2.41 -2.67 2.82
C VAL A 80 2.28 -3.85 1.86
N VAL A 81 1.28 -4.68 2.07
CA VAL A 81 0.97 -5.80 1.19
C VAL A 81 -0.04 -5.33 0.15
N TYR A 82 0.29 -5.51 -1.12
CA TYR A 82 -0.60 -5.05 -2.19
C TYR A 82 -0.63 -6.05 -3.34
N ALA A 83 -1.65 -5.91 -4.17
CA ALA A 83 -1.80 -6.66 -5.41
C ALA A 83 -2.22 -5.71 -6.51
N GLU A 84 -2.07 -6.13 -7.75
CA GLU A 84 -2.42 -5.29 -8.88
C GLU A 84 -3.09 -6.08 -9.98
N ASP A 85 -3.92 -5.40 -10.72
CA ASP A 85 -4.31 -5.81 -12.06
C ASP A 85 -4.05 -4.62 -12.99
N TYR A 86 -4.46 -4.72 -14.26
CA TYR A 86 -4.14 -3.65 -15.19
C TYR A 86 -4.85 -2.32 -14.87
N ALA A 87 -5.88 -2.35 -14.06
CA ALA A 87 -6.72 -1.19 -13.77
C ALA A 87 -6.58 -0.66 -12.35
N THR A 88 -6.10 -1.47 -11.41
CA THR A 88 -6.17 -1.14 -9.99
C THR A 88 -4.97 -1.68 -9.23
N VAL A 89 -4.47 -0.87 -8.30
CA VAL A 89 -3.56 -1.33 -7.25
C VAL A 89 -4.37 -1.41 -5.96
N TYR A 90 -4.42 -2.60 -5.36
CA TYR A 90 -5.17 -2.86 -4.14
C TYR A 90 -4.23 -2.90 -2.96
N ILE A 91 -4.41 -2.02 -2.00
CA ILE A 91 -3.69 -2.12 -0.73
C ILE A 91 -4.47 -3.10 0.13
N LEU A 92 -3.85 -4.24 0.44
CA LEU A 92 -4.52 -5.37 1.08
C LEU A 92 -4.35 -5.36 2.60
N ARG A 93 -3.14 -5.11 3.07
CA ARG A 93 -2.82 -5.08 4.49
C ARG A 93 -1.69 -4.11 4.77
N VAL A 94 -1.62 -3.61 5.99
CA VAL A 94 -0.45 -2.90 6.51
C VAL A 94 -0.03 -3.62 7.78
N LEU A 95 1.22 -4.12 7.81
CA LEU A 95 1.69 -5.01 8.85
C LEU A 95 2.93 -4.44 9.52
N HIS A 96 3.11 -4.71 10.81
CA HIS A 96 4.41 -4.56 11.44
C HIS A 96 5.31 -5.71 10.98
N ALA A 97 6.60 -5.42 10.75
CA ALA A 97 7.52 -6.41 10.21
C ALA A 97 7.66 -7.67 11.09
N ALA A 98 7.47 -7.54 12.41
CA ALA A 98 7.54 -8.65 13.33
C ALA A 98 6.23 -9.46 13.40
N GLN A 99 5.16 -8.97 12.78
CA GLN A 99 3.86 -9.63 12.83
C GLN A 99 3.86 -10.88 11.96
N GLN A 100 3.25 -11.93 12.44
CA GLN A 100 3.06 -13.13 11.61
C GLN A 100 2.08 -12.85 10.49
N TRP A 101 2.46 -13.27 9.27
CA TRP A 101 1.65 -13.09 8.07
C TRP A 101 1.96 -14.21 7.08
N PRO A 102 1.03 -14.84 6.50
CA PRO A 102 -0.41 -14.67 6.64
C PRO A 102 -0.97 -15.13 7.95
#